data_15100b1277a0a93d061a4ae44cd72844
#
_entry.id   15100b1277a0a93d061a4ae44cd72844
#
_cell.length_a   1.000
_cell.length_b   1.000
_cell.length_c   1.000
_cell.angle_alpha   90.00
_cell.angle_beta   90.00
_cell.angle_gamma   90.00
#
_symmetry.space_group_name_H-M   'P 1'
#
loop_
_entity.id
_entity.type
_entity.pdbx_description
1 polymer ?
#
loop_
_entity_poly.entity_id
_entity_poly.type
_entity_poly.pdbx_seq_one_letter_code
_entity_poly.pdbx_strand_id
1 'polypeptide(L)'
;FNMTVNGNSLPKNLKLFPGAGKAYRYGNVVITGLNSLKLPSNLHLKPEDTNIVMMHGQIDRFGSFAGRNIDYLALGHIHKYKKGSIDSRGVYCYSGCLEARGFDECGEKGFVLLDTAAAVSGSAGSGTENIAAESPQCGTARKIAARFVPFAKRKAWEITVDCTDIVTTPQLYETVKTQIAKRALEEQTEPADSQDMIRVVLTGAKQSQAAYDMDYIKKYLEQEYYLVRLKDETGSVREESGFEAYLEKYIMDSDETEDMKQEILACVKAALSQN
;
A
#
# COMPACT_ATOMS: atom_id res chain seq x y z
N PHE A 1 26.50 -11.31 25.39
CA PHE A 1 25.91 -9.97 25.55
C PHE A 1 24.65 -10.12 26.39
N ASN A 2 24.73 -9.69 27.66
CA ASN A 2 23.52 -9.52 28.48
C ASN A 2 22.89 -8.18 28.05
N MET A 3 22.01 -8.25 27.06
CA MET A 3 21.21 -7.06 26.72
C MET A 3 20.07 -6.92 27.75
N THR A 4 19.98 -5.77 28.32
CA THR A 4 18.91 -5.40 29.24
C THR A 4 18.02 -4.32 28.58
N VAL A 5 16.72 -4.43 28.78
CA VAL A 5 15.77 -3.36 28.46
C VAL A 5 15.22 -2.84 29.78
N ASN A 6 15.37 -1.55 30.03
CA ASN A 6 15.01 -0.90 31.30
C ASN A 6 15.59 -1.61 32.55
N GLY A 7 16.85 -2.08 32.46
CA GLY A 7 17.52 -2.77 33.58
C GLY A 7 17.13 -4.24 33.77
N ASN A 8 16.17 -4.76 33.04
CA ASN A 8 15.74 -6.15 33.12
C ASN A 8 16.41 -7.00 32.06
N SER A 9 16.78 -8.25 32.38
CA SER A 9 17.30 -9.21 31.41
C SER A 9 16.22 -9.57 30.38
N LEU A 10 16.62 -9.74 29.12
CA LEU A 10 15.69 -10.17 28.07
C LEU A 10 15.12 -11.57 28.37
N PRO A 11 13.87 -11.84 27.98
CA PRO A 11 13.28 -13.17 28.10
C PRO A 11 14.15 -14.24 27.42
N LYS A 12 14.27 -15.42 28.04
CA LYS A 12 15.12 -16.51 27.52
C LYS A 12 14.71 -17.01 26.12
N ASN A 13 13.44 -16.87 25.78
CA ASN A 13 12.89 -17.24 24.48
C ASN A 13 13.03 -16.12 23.40
N LEU A 14 13.51 -14.94 23.77
CA LEU A 14 13.82 -13.88 22.80
C LEU A 14 15.21 -14.10 22.21
N LYS A 15 15.29 -14.22 20.90
CA LYS A 15 16.54 -14.36 20.15
C LYS A 15 16.83 -13.09 19.37
N LEU A 16 18.03 -12.56 19.53
CA LEU A 16 18.51 -11.37 18.83
C LEU A 16 19.59 -11.76 17.83
N PHE A 17 19.68 -11.02 16.74
CA PHE A 17 20.70 -11.16 15.71
C PHE A 17 21.70 -9.99 15.78
N PRO A 18 22.64 -10.01 16.73
CA PRO A 18 23.64 -8.95 16.88
C PRO A 18 24.73 -9.09 15.80
N GLY A 19 24.55 -8.39 14.70
CA GLY A 19 25.51 -8.41 13.59
C GLY A 19 25.10 -9.30 12.43
N ALA A 20 25.89 -9.27 11.36
CA ALA A 20 25.60 -9.96 10.12
C ALA A 20 25.83 -11.47 10.23
N GLY A 21 24.85 -12.26 9.81
CA GLY A 21 25.01 -13.69 9.61
C GLY A 21 24.91 -14.55 10.86
N LYS A 22 24.39 -14.02 12.00
CA LYS A 22 24.07 -14.89 13.12
C LYS A 22 22.87 -15.77 12.77
N ALA A 23 22.99 -17.06 13.07
CA ALA A 23 21.95 -18.05 12.81
C ALA A 23 21.53 -18.78 14.09
N TYR A 24 20.25 -19.17 14.12
CA TYR A 24 19.68 -20.09 15.12
C TYR A 24 19.13 -21.31 14.40
N ARG A 25 19.41 -22.49 14.96
CA ARG A 25 18.99 -23.77 14.38
C ARG A 25 17.91 -24.43 15.23
N TYR A 26 16.89 -24.96 14.58
CA TYR A 26 15.79 -25.74 15.16
C TYR A 26 15.57 -26.98 14.28
N GLY A 27 16.19 -28.09 14.64
CA GLY A 27 16.23 -29.28 13.78
C GLY A 27 16.92 -28.98 12.44
N ASN A 28 16.20 -29.15 11.34
CA ASN A 28 16.67 -28.83 9.98
C ASN A 28 16.36 -27.37 9.56
N VAL A 29 15.66 -26.62 10.38
CA VAL A 29 15.35 -25.21 10.10
C VAL A 29 16.45 -24.30 10.61
N VAL A 30 16.98 -23.45 9.75
CA VAL A 30 18.02 -22.47 10.09
C VAL A 30 17.51 -21.08 9.82
N ILE A 31 17.45 -20.23 10.86
CA ILE A 31 17.01 -18.84 10.77
C ILE A 31 18.22 -17.93 10.89
N THR A 32 18.55 -17.20 9.83
CA THR A 32 19.70 -16.30 9.75
C THR A 32 19.23 -14.86 9.69
N GLY A 33 19.67 -14.03 10.63
CA GLY A 33 19.40 -12.59 10.63
C GLY A 33 20.55 -11.80 10.01
N LEU A 34 20.23 -10.86 9.14
CA LEU A 34 21.18 -9.96 8.49
C LEU A 34 20.79 -8.51 8.77
N ASN A 35 21.80 -7.68 9.06
CA ASN A 35 21.64 -6.23 9.27
C ASN A 35 21.94 -5.40 8.01
N SER A 36 22.12 -6.05 6.88
CA SER A 36 22.40 -5.45 5.58
C SER A 36 21.51 -6.08 4.52
N LEU A 37 21.14 -5.28 3.50
CA LEU A 37 20.40 -5.76 2.32
C LEU A 37 21.28 -6.51 1.32
N LYS A 38 22.58 -6.65 1.61
CA LYS A 38 23.50 -7.46 0.80
C LYS A 38 23.83 -8.75 1.55
N LEU A 39 23.75 -9.86 0.85
CA LEU A 39 24.21 -11.13 1.39
C LEU A 39 25.73 -11.09 1.57
N PRO A 40 26.25 -11.45 2.75
CA PRO A 40 27.69 -11.63 2.93
C PRO A 40 28.24 -12.68 1.97
N SER A 41 29.42 -12.44 1.41
CA SER A 41 30.08 -13.39 0.50
C SER A 41 30.38 -14.73 1.16
N ASN A 42 30.66 -14.70 2.46
CA ASN A 42 30.94 -15.86 3.29
C ASN A 42 29.70 -16.53 3.91
N LEU A 43 28.47 -16.08 3.54
CA LEU A 43 27.26 -16.75 4.00
C LEU A 43 27.08 -18.07 3.26
N HIS A 44 27.24 -19.17 3.98
CA HIS A 44 27.01 -20.52 3.48
C HIS A 44 25.71 -21.08 4.06
N LEU A 45 24.72 -21.27 3.21
CA LEU A 45 23.43 -21.90 3.52
C LEU A 45 23.46 -23.32 2.92
N LYS A 46 23.32 -24.32 3.76
CA LYS A 46 23.36 -25.71 3.33
C LYS A 46 22.11 -26.08 2.55
N PRO A 47 22.21 -26.75 1.40
CA PRO A 47 21.06 -27.12 0.59
C PRO A 47 20.10 -28.12 1.26
N GLU A 48 20.62 -28.96 2.17
CA GLU A 48 19.81 -29.92 2.94
C GLU A 48 18.93 -29.25 4.01
N ASP A 49 19.33 -28.07 4.51
CA ASP A 49 18.59 -27.33 5.52
C ASP A 49 17.39 -26.59 4.90
N THR A 50 16.45 -26.24 5.75
CA THR A 50 15.38 -25.29 5.46
C THR A 50 15.83 -23.91 5.91
N ASN A 51 16.25 -23.07 4.98
CA ASN A 51 16.92 -21.81 5.25
C ASN A 51 15.96 -20.62 5.20
N ILE A 52 15.74 -19.99 6.34
CA ILE A 52 14.99 -18.73 6.49
C ILE A 52 16.00 -17.60 6.72
N VAL A 53 16.00 -16.61 5.85
CA VAL A 53 16.84 -15.41 5.99
C VAL A 53 15.94 -14.21 6.33
N MET A 54 16.33 -13.45 7.35
CA MET A 54 15.57 -12.27 7.82
C MET A 54 16.38 -11.01 7.59
N MET A 55 15.77 -10.00 6.99
CA MET A 55 16.36 -8.69 6.68
C MET A 55 15.34 -7.58 6.85
N HIS A 56 15.81 -6.34 6.98
CA HIS A 56 14.94 -5.17 7.00
C HIS A 56 15.38 -4.14 5.95
N GLY A 57 14.47 -3.77 5.06
CA GLY A 57 14.66 -2.75 4.03
C GLY A 57 13.99 -3.12 2.72
N GLN A 58 13.97 -2.18 1.79
CA GLN A 58 13.40 -2.38 0.48
C GLN A 58 14.43 -3.03 -0.46
N ILE A 59 14.01 -4.06 -1.17
CA ILE A 59 14.80 -4.76 -2.18
C ILE A 59 14.06 -4.67 -3.51
N ASP A 60 14.70 -4.04 -4.50
CA ASP A 60 14.09 -3.83 -5.82
C ASP A 60 14.42 -5.00 -6.78
N ARG A 61 15.55 -5.67 -6.57
CA ARG A 61 16.02 -6.77 -7.42
C ARG A 61 16.50 -7.96 -6.60
N PHE A 62 15.90 -9.11 -6.80
CA PHE A 62 16.18 -10.34 -6.04
C PHE A 62 17.23 -11.25 -6.67
N GLY A 63 17.79 -10.91 -7.85
CA GLY A 63 18.75 -11.77 -8.55
C GLY A 63 20.00 -12.14 -7.75
N SER A 64 20.47 -11.29 -6.84
CA SER A 64 21.62 -11.59 -5.97
C SER A 64 21.32 -12.64 -4.88
N PHE A 65 20.07 -12.97 -4.66
CA PHE A 65 19.59 -13.97 -3.70
C PHE A 65 19.34 -15.33 -4.36
N ALA A 66 19.21 -15.38 -5.69
CA ALA A 66 18.98 -16.59 -6.44
C ALA A 66 20.18 -17.56 -6.35
N GLY A 67 19.90 -18.87 -6.25
CA GLY A 67 20.93 -19.91 -6.14
C GLY A 67 21.68 -19.93 -4.81
N ARG A 68 21.23 -19.16 -3.80
CA ARG A 68 21.89 -19.07 -2.48
C ARG A 68 21.30 -20.02 -1.43
N ASN A 69 20.52 -21.01 -1.84
CA ASN A 69 19.83 -21.97 -0.96
C ASN A 69 18.88 -21.34 0.05
N ILE A 70 18.26 -20.21 -0.28
CA ILE A 70 17.24 -19.55 0.54
C ILE A 70 15.89 -20.19 0.23
N ASP A 71 15.19 -20.72 1.23
CA ASP A 71 13.82 -21.22 1.10
C ASP A 71 12.79 -20.10 1.32
N TYR A 72 13.08 -19.24 2.31
CA TYR A 72 12.22 -18.09 2.62
C TYR A 72 13.05 -16.87 3.02
N LEU A 73 12.83 -15.75 2.33
CA LEU A 73 13.41 -14.45 2.65
C LEU A 73 12.34 -13.59 3.32
N ALA A 74 12.42 -13.47 4.64
CA ALA A 74 11.54 -12.64 5.46
C ALA A 74 12.03 -11.19 5.45
N LEU A 75 11.22 -10.28 4.94
CA LEU A 75 11.54 -8.88 4.77
C LEU A 75 10.64 -7.98 5.62
N GLY A 76 11.23 -7.02 6.32
CA GLY A 76 10.55 -5.88 6.92
C GLY A 76 10.68 -4.62 6.08
N HIS A 77 10.07 -3.52 6.51
CA HIS A 77 10.07 -2.18 5.92
C HIS A 77 8.79 -1.84 5.14
N ILE A 78 8.36 -2.65 4.21
CA ILE A 78 7.11 -2.43 3.48
C ILE A 78 5.94 -2.88 4.34
N HIS A 79 5.03 -1.96 4.66
CA HIS A 79 3.88 -2.19 5.55
C HIS A 79 2.67 -2.81 4.83
N LYS A 80 2.84 -3.23 3.59
CA LYS A 80 1.85 -3.96 2.80
C LYS A 80 2.35 -5.38 2.55
N TYR A 81 1.46 -6.38 2.68
CA TYR A 81 1.80 -7.75 2.30
C TYR A 81 2.22 -7.82 0.83
N LYS A 82 3.37 -8.43 0.59
CA LYS A 82 3.89 -8.66 -0.76
C LYS A 82 4.74 -9.91 -0.77
N LYS A 83 4.46 -10.82 -1.69
CA LYS A 83 5.17 -12.09 -1.85
C LYS A 83 5.57 -12.30 -3.30
N GLY A 84 6.71 -12.96 -3.54
CA GLY A 84 7.16 -13.34 -4.86
C GLY A 84 8.22 -14.43 -4.82
N SER A 85 8.63 -14.92 -6.00
CA SER A 85 9.69 -15.92 -6.13
C SER A 85 11.06 -15.25 -6.21
N ILE A 86 12.07 -15.88 -5.61
CA ILE A 86 13.49 -15.56 -5.78
C ILE A 86 14.04 -16.39 -6.93
N ASP A 87 13.79 -17.69 -6.87
CA ASP A 87 14.19 -18.72 -7.84
C ASP A 87 13.22 -19.93 -7.75
N SER A 88 13.59 -21.08 -8.30
CA SER A 88 12.79 -22.31 -8.24
C SER A 88 12.62 -22.85 -6.81
N ARG A 89 13.53 -22.53 -5.88
CA ARG A 89 13.53 -22.99 -4.50
C ARG A 89 12.88 -21.97 -3.56
N GLY A 90 13.24 -20.70 -3.66
CA GLY A 90 13.01 -19.67 -2.67
C GLY A 90 11.91 -18.69 -3.01
N VAL A 91 11.26 -18.18 -1.95
CA VAL A 91 10.31 -17.06 -2.02
C VAL A 91 10.77 -15.93 -1.11
N TYR A 92 10.44 -14.70 -1.48
CA TYR A 92 10.53 -13.55 -0.57
C TYR A 92 9.16 -13.11 -0.11
N CYS A 93 9.09 -12.50 1.06
CA CYS A 93 7.85 -11.98 1.59
C CYS A 93 8.08 -10.78 2.51
N TYR A 94 7.37 -9.70 2.23
CA TYR A 94 7.07 -8.64 3.18
C TYR A 94 5.77 -9.01 3.87
N SER A 95 5.79 -9.25 5.16
CA SER A 95 4.58 -9.60 5.91
C SER A 95 3.62 -8.42 6.09
N GLY A 96 4.09 -7.20 5.88
CA GLY A 96 3.36 -6.00 6.23
C GLY A 96 3.41 -5.68 7.72
N CYS A 97 2.37 -5.06 8.24
CA CYS A 97 2.17 -4.78 9.65
C CYS A 97 0.89 -5.43 10.18
N LEU A 98 0.78 -5.58 11.50
CA LEU A 98 -0.37 -6.24 12.14
C LEU A 98 -1.63 -5.37 12.13
N GLU A 99 -1.46 -4.06 12.22
CA GLU A 99 -2.55 -3.06 12.21
C GLU A 99 -2.11 -1.86 11.38
N ALA A 100 -3.05 -1.19 10.71
CA ALA A 100 -2.79 0.07 10.04
C ALA A 100 -2.58 1.19 11.06
N ARG A 101 -1.52 1.98 10.90
CA ARG A 101 -1.22 3.14 11.74
C ARG A 101 -1.79 4.43 11.18
N GLY A 102 -2.22 4.42 9.93
CA GLY A 102 -2.77 5.56 9.23
C GLY A 102 -3.34 5.19 7.87
N PHE A 103 -3.84 6.19 7.16
CA PHE A 103 -4.48 6.01 5.85
C PHE A 103 -3.49 5.82 4.69
N ASP A 104 -2.20 5.92 4.94
CA ASP A 104 -1.13 5.51 4.04
C ASP A 104 -0.87 3.99 4.06
N GLU A 105 -1.50 3.30 5.00
CA GLU A 105 -1.38 1.86 5.18
C GLU A 105 -2.71 1.12 4.91
N CYS A 106 -3.43 1.47 3.86
CA CYS A 106 -4.70 0.83 3.50
C CYS A 106 -4.58 -0.66 3.18
N GLY A 107 -5.72 -1.35 3.16
CA GLY A 107 -5.87 -2.76 2.84
C GLY A 107 -5.65 -3.69 4.02
N GLU A 108 -5.71 -4.99 3.76
CA GLU A 108 -5.59 -6.01 4.80
C GLU A 108 -4.24 -5.99 5.50
N LYS A 109 -4.26 -6.19 6.83
CA LYS A 109 -3.10 -6.26 7.71
C LYS A 109 -3.10 -7.57 8.48
N GLY A 110 -1.89 -8.08 8.74
CA GLY A 110 -1.77 -9.38 9.38
C GLY A 110 -0.32 -9.86 9.47
N PHE A 111 -0.15 -11.16 9.49
CA PHE A 111 1.15 -11.80 9.57
C PHE A 111 1.25 -13.00 8.62
N VAL A 112 2.45 -13.51 8.44
CA VAL A 112 2.70 -14.71 7.64
C VAL A 112 2.97 -15.88 8.55
N LEU A 113 2.19 -16.94 8.39
CA LEU A 113 2.44 -18.23 9.01
C LEU A 113 3.28 -19.09 8.05
N LEU A 114 4.38 -19.61 8.54
CA LEU A 114 5.24 -20.52 7.81
C LEU A 114 5.05 -21.96 8.31
N ASP A 115 4.73 -22.87 7.40
CA ASP A 115 4.77 -24.30 7.67
C ASP A 115 6.03 -24.89 7.03
N THR A 116 6.93 -25.38 7.88
CA THR A 116 8.20 -26.00 7.48
C THR A 116 8.13 -27.53 7.43
N ALA A 117 7.03 -28.14 7.89
CA ALA A 117 6.78 -29.57 7.85
C ALA A 117 6.00 -29.98 6.59
N ALA A 118 5.38 -29.03 5.90
CA ALA A 118 4.68 -29.26 4.65
C ALA A 118 5.66 -29.59 3.52
N ALA A 119 6.32 -30.73 3.62
CA ALA A 119 6.90 -31.37 2.45
C ALA A 119 5.74 -31.69 1.50
N VAL A 120 5.59 -30.87 0.53
CA VAL A 120 4.63 -30.78 -0.55
C VAL A 120 4.07 -32.14 -0.98
N SER A 121 3.04 -32.58 -0.33
CA SER A 121 1.99 -33.35 -0.98
C SER A 121 1.01 -32.32 -1.55
N GLY A 122 0.88 -32.28 -2.87
CA GLY A 122 -0.01 -31.34 -3.55
C GLY A 122 -1.48 -31.59 -3.24
N SER A 123 -1.97 -31.10 -2.11
CA SER A 123 -3.37 -31.01 -1.81
C SER A 123 -3.70 -29.55 -1.50
N ALA A 124 -4.38 -28.91 -2.43
CA ALA A 124 -5.01 -27.62 -2.25
C ALA A 124 -6.03 -27.71 -1.11
N GLY A 125 -5.69 -27.15 0.05
CA GLY A 125 -6.66 -26.86 1.10
C GLY A 125 -7.45 -25.63 0.70
N SER A 126 -8.77 -25.78 0.63
CA SER A 126 -9.72 -24.71 0.34
C SER A 126 -9.68 -23.62 1.42
N GLY A 127 -9.42 -22.39 1.04
CA GLY A 127 -9.55 -21.23 1.91
C GLY A 127 -8.77 -20.05 1.36
N THR A 128 -9.49 -19.15 0.66
CA THR A 128 -9.16 -17.78 0.25
C THR A 128 -7.80 -17.56 -0.42
N GLU A 129 -7.89 -17.34 -1.71
CA GLU A 129 -6.93 -16.78 -2.66
C GLU A 129 -5.49 -17.30 -2.61
N ASN A 130 -5.32 -18.48 -3.23
CA ASN A 130 -4.11 -18.83 -3.93
C ASN A 130 -3.99 -17.94 -5.18
N ILE A 131 -3.23 -16.84 -5.10
CA ILE A 131 -2.63 -16.32 -6.32
C ILE A 131 -1.67 -17.42 -6.77
N ALA A 132 -2.08 -18.15 -7.81
CA ALA A 132 -1.30 -19.17 -8.46
C ALA A 132 0.04 -18.55 -8.88
N ALA A 133 1.09 -18.81 -8.13
CA ALA A 133 2.43 -18.73 -8.67
C ALA A 133 2.46 -19.78 -9.78
N GLU A 134 2.77 -19.35 -11.00
CA GLU A 134 3.01 -20.22 -12.15
C GLU A 134 3.79 -21.45 -11.70
N SER A 135 3.28 -22.62 -12.05
CA SER A 135 3.83 -23.90 -11.68
C SER A 135 5.32 -23.95 -12.07
N PRO A 136 6.25 -24.24 -11.15
CA PRO A 136 7.62 -24.46 -11.55
C PRO A 136 7.68 -25.73 -12.39
N GLN A 137 8.02 -25.56 -13.63
CA GLN A 137 8.49 -26.69 -14.45
C GLN A 137 9.81 -27.15 -13.85
N CYS A 138 9.81 -28.36 -13.36
CA CYS A 138 10.93 -29.10 -12.79
C CYS A 138 11.01 -29.20 -11.26
N GLY A 139 10.57 -30.26 -10.73
CA GLY A 139 11.04 -31.31 -9.82
C GLY A 139 11.56 -30.97 -8.43
N THR A 140 11.65 -29.74 -7.93
CA THR A 140 12.06 -29.48 -6.53
C THR A 140 10.90 -28.93 -5.72
N ALA A 141 10.30 -29.78 -4.89
CA ALA A 141 9.27 -29.37 -3.94
C ALA A 141 9.80 -28.29 -3.00
N ARG A 142 9.06 -27.18 -2.87
CA ARG A 142 9.39 -26.12 -1.90
C ARG A 142 9.29 -26.69 -0.49
N LYS A 143 10.28 -26.40 0.36
CA LYS A 143 10.34 -26.89 1.74
C LYS A 143 9.47 -26.07 2.71
N ILE A 144 8.92 -24.93 2.29
CA ILE A 144 8.14 -24.02 3.13
C ILE A 144 6.83 -23.64 2.42
N ALA A 145 5.72 -23.83 3.11
CA ALA A 145 4.45 -23.19 2.77
C ALA A 145 4.30 -21.89 3.57
N ALA A 146 4.02 -20.79 2.87
CA ALA A 146 3.83 -19.48 3.49
C ALA A 146 2.41 -18.99 3.22
N ARG A 147 1.63 -18.74 4.28
CA ARG A 147 0.25 -18.28 4.22
C ARG A 147 0.11 -16.96 4.97
N PHE A 148 -0.50 -15.97 4.33
CA PHE A 148 -0.91 -14.75 5.01
C PHE A 148 -2.13 -15.02 5.88
N VAL A 149 -2.13 -14.46 7.08
CA VAL A 149 -3.23 -14.57 8.05
C VAL A 149 -3.67 -13.15 8.38
N PRO A 150 -4.86 -12.72 7.92
CA PRO A 150 -5.45 -11.46 8.35
C PRO A 150 -5.57 -11.41 9.87
N PHE A 151 -5.21 -10.28 10.47
CA PHE A 151 -5.19 -10.13 11.93
C PHE A 151 -5.79 -8.81 12.41
N ALA A 152 -5.66 -7.75 11.60
CA ALA A 152 -6.14 -6.42 11.96
C ALA A 152 -7.63 -6.44 12.30
N LYS A 153 -7.98 -5.72 13.36
CA LYS A 153 -9.38 -5.49 13.75
C LYS A 153 -10.01 -4.36 12.94
N ARG A 154 -9.18 -3.48 12.37
CA ARG A 154 -9.61 -2.30 11.61
C ARG A 154 -8.87 -2.23 10.30
N LYS A 155 -9.62 -2.00 9.24
CA LYS A 155 -9.04 -1.62 7.95
C LYS A 155 -9.03 -0.09 7.83
N ALA A 156 -8.03 0.43 7.16
CA ALA A 156 -7.99 1.83 6.74
C ALA A 156 -8.37 1.90 5.26
N TRP A 157 -9.31 2.78 4.94
CA TRP A 157 -9.81 3.00 3.59
C TRP A 157 -9.54 4.43 3.17
N GLU A 158 -8.98 4.63 2.01
CA GLU A 158 -8.90 5.92 1.37
C GLU A 158 -9.80 5.92 0.14
N ILE A 159 -10.76 6.81 0.12
CA ILE A 159 -11.81 6.92 -0.89
C ILE A 159 -11.66 8.28 -1.57
N THR A 160 -11.39 8.27 -2.87
CA THR A 160 -11.34 9.50 -3.67
C THR A 160 -12.70 9.73 -4.34
N VAL A 161 -13.23 10.93 -4.22
CA VAL A 161 -14.50 11.36 -4.83
C VAL A 161 -14.26 12.57 -5.71
N ASP A 162 -14.55 12.44 -6.99
CA ASP A 162 -14.56 13.57 -7.92
C ASP A 162 -15.86 14.37 -7.72
N CYS A 163 -15.70 15.64 -7.38
CA CYS A 163 -16.81 16.56 -7.09
C CYS A 163 -17.25 17.42 -8.28
N THR A 164 -16.72 17.19 -9.48
CA THR A 164 -16.96 18.04 -10.66
C THR A 164 -18.46 18.20 -10.96
N ASP A 165 -19.25 17.13 -10.84
CA ASP A 165 -20.69 17.12 -11.14
C ASP A 165 -21.57 17.10 -9.88
N ILE A 166 -20.97 17.28 -8.70
CA ILE A 166 -21.70 17.25 -7.43
C ILE A 166 -22.00 18.68 -6.98
N VAL A 167 -23.24 18.94 -6.62
CA VAL A 167 -23.71 20.29 -6.25
C VAL A 167 -24.24 20.36 -4.81
N THR A 168 -24.80 19.27 -4.30
CA THR A 168 -25.49 19.27 -3.00
C THR A 168 -24.89 18.28 -2.00
N THR A 169 -25.08 18.55 -0.70
CA THR A 169 -24.65 17.67 0.39
C THR A 169 -25.20 16.24 0.26
N PRO A 170 -26.50 16.01 -0.02
CA PRO A 170 -27.02 14.66 -0.22
C PRO A 170 -26.36 13.91 -1.38
N GLN A 171 -26.13 14.57 -2.52
CA GLN A 171 -25.43 13.96 -3.64
C GLN A 171 -24.03 13.53 -3.25
N LEU A 172 -23.27 14.37 -2.55
CA LEU A 172 -21.93 14.06 -2.09
C LEU A 172 -21.94 12.88 -1.12
N TYR A 173 -22.88 12.87 -0.16
CA TYR A 173 -23.01 11.77 0.79
C TYR A 173 -23.27 10.42 0.09
N GLU A 174 -24.23 10.36 -0.81
CA GLU A 174 -24.55 9.14 -1.58
C GLU A 174 -23.39 8.70 -2.46
N THR A 175 -22.68 9.66 -3.07
CA THR A 175 -21.49 9.33 -3.86
C THR A 175 -20.38 8.74 -3.00
N VAL A 176 -20.13 9.31 -1.82
CA VAL A 176 -19.15 8.76 -0.86
C VAL A 176 -19.52 7.32 -0.49
N LYS A 177 -20.77 7.05 -0.13
CA LYS A 177 -21.26 5.70 0.21
C LYS A 177 -21.07 4.70 -0.94
N THR A 178 -21.39 5.14 -2.15
CA THR A 178 -21.22 4.33 -3.36
C THR A 178 -19.74 4.01 -3.62
N GLN A 179 -18.84 5.00 -3.45
CA GLN A 179 -17.41 4.79 -3.65
C GLN A 179 -16.81 3.87 -2.59
N ILE A 180 -17.25 3.94 -1.33
CA ILE A 180 -16.84 3.00 -0.27
C ILE A 180 -17.21 1.56 -0.67
N ALA A 181 -18.47 1.33 -1.08
CA ALA A 181 -18.92 0.01 -1.50
C ALA A 181 -18.17 -0.49 -2.75
N LYS A 182 -17.97 0.39 -3.73
CA LYS A 182 -17.23 0.07 -4.96
C LYS A 182 -15.78 -0.33 -4.65
N ARG A 183 -15.11 0.38 -3.72
CA ARG A 183 -13.74 0.09 -3.33
C ARG A 183 -13.59 -1.30 -2.73
N ALA A 184 -14.54 -1.75 -1.91
CA ALA A 184 -14.54 -3.09 -1.35
C ALA A 184 -14.64 -4.17 -2.43
N LEU A 185 -15.48 -3.94 -3.45
CA LEU A 185 -15.60 -4.85 -4.60
C LEU A 185 -14.30 -4.90 -5.43
N GLU A 186 -13.67 -3.75 -5.67
CA GLU A 186 -12.40 -3.69 -6.41
C GLU A 186 -11.27 -4.40 -5.69
N GLU A 187 -11.23 -4.32 -4.36
CA GLU A 187 -10.23 -5.00 -3.53
C GLU A 187 -10.60 -6.45 -3.21
N GLN A 188 -11.76 -6.93 -3.68
CA GLN A 188 -12.29 -8.27 -3.44
C GLN A 188 -12.29 -8.62 -1.94
N THR A 189 -12.70 -7.67 -1.11
CA THR A 189 -12.74 -7.79 0.35
C THR A 189 -14.13 -7.51 0.88
N GLU A 190 -14.36 -7.86 2.16
CA GLU A 190 -15.61 -7.52 2.85
C GLU A 190 -15.81 -6.00 2.85
N PRO A 191 -17.07 -5.53 2.75
CA PRO A 191 -17.41 -4.12 2.88
C PRO A 191 -16.83 -3.50 4.16
N ALA A 192 -16.60 -2.18 4.12
CA ALA A 192 -16.19 -1.44 5.30
C ALA A 192 -17.29 -1.51 6.38
N ASP A 193 -16.88 -1.71 7.63
CA ASP A 193 -17.76 -1.87 8.78
C ASP A 193 -17.52 -0.82 9.89
N SER A 194 -18.24 -0.94 10.99
CA SER A 194 -18.19 0.00 12.12
C SER A 194 -16.84 0.01 12.86
N GLN A 195 -15.94 -0.90 12.60
CA GLN A 195 -14.59 -0.90 13.17
C GLN A 195 -13.59 -0.18 12.30
N ASP A 196 -13.92 0.09 11.05
CA ASP A 196 -13.00 0.60 10.05
C ASP A 196 -12.78 2.11 10.12
N MET A 197 -11.68 2.55 9.54
CA MET A 197 -11.30 3.96 9.42
C MET A 197 -11.45 4.39 7.96
N ILE A 198 -12.17 5.48 7.73
CA ILE A 198 -12.46 6.01 6.40
C ILE A 198 -11.80 7.39 6.24
N ARG A 199 -11.00 7.57 5.22
CA ARG A 199 -10.57 8.89 4.72
C ARG A 199 -11.21 9.13 3.36
N VAL A 200 -12.00 10.19 3.26
CA VAL A 200 -12.56 10.67 2.00
C VAL A 200 -11.73 11.84 1.51
N VAL A 201 -11.21 11.76 0.31
CA VAL A 201 -10.49 12.84 -0.37
C VAL A 201 -11.36 13.33 -1.50
N LEU A 202 -11.84 14.58 -1.39
CA LEU A 202 -12.60 15.24 -2.43
C LEU A 202 -11.64 15.85 -3.44
N THR A 203 -11.86 15.58 -4.71
CA THR A 203 -11.04 16.06 -5.83
C THR A 203 -11.92 16.66 -6.93
N GLY A 204 -11.30 17.08 -8.02
CA GLY A 204 -12.00 17.68 -9.15
C GLY A 204 -12.26 19.17 -8.97
N ALA A 205 -13.02 19.76 -9.88
CA ALA A 205 -13.33 21.19 -9.89
C ALA A 205 -14.70 21.43 -9.27
N LYS A 206 -14.76 22.10 -8.13
CA LYS A 206 -16.02 22.45 -7.46
C LYS A 206 -16.74 23.54 -8.25
N GLN A 207 -17.99 23.30 -8.61
CA GLN A 207 -18.83 24.30 -9.28
C GLN A 207 -19.11 25.48 -8.35
N SER A 208 -19.29 26.68 -8.90
CA SER A 208 -19.52 27.92 -8.12
C SER A 208 -20.79 27.86 -7.25
N GLN A 209 -21.83 27.16 -7.72
CA GLN A 209 -23.08 26.95 -6.99
C GLN A 209 -23.03 25.76 -6.00
N ALA A 210 -21.96 24.99 -6.00
CA ALA A 210 -21.87 23.83 -5.14
C ALA A 210 -21.67 24.21 -3.67
N ALA A 211 -22.54 23.73 -2.81
CA ALA A 211 -22.52 23.97 -1.38
C ALA A 211 -22.64 22.62 -0.65
N TYR A 212 -21.55 22.19 -0.01
CA TYR A 212 -21.52 20.96 0.79
C TYR A 212 -21.37 21.30 2.27
N ASP A 213 -22.19 20.68 3.10
CA ASP A 213 -22.00 20.67 4.54
C ASP A 213 -21.07 19.48 4.90
N MET A 214 -19.80 19.77 5.03
CA MET A 214 -18.77 18.75 5.36
C MET A 214 -18.94 18.20 6.77
N ASP A 215 -19.43 19.02 7.72
CA ASP A 215 -19.69 18.58 9.09
C ASP A 215 -20.89 17.63 9.14
N TYR A 216 -21.91 17.90 8.33
CA TYR A 216 -23.03 16.97 8.14
C TYR A 216 -22.52 15.60 7.65
N ILE A 217 -21.78 15.58 6.56
CA ILE A 217 -21.25 14.33 5.97
C ILE A 217 -20.42 13.58 7.00
N LYS A 218 -19.48 14.27 7.64
CA LYS A 218 -18.61 13.68 8.66
C LYS A 218 -19.42 13.08 9.80
N LYS A 219 -20.37 13.82 10.34
CA LYS A 219 -21.22 13.38 11.45
C LYS A 219 -22.01 12.12 11.14
N TYR A 220 -22.54 11.98 9.92
CA TYR A 220 -23.31 10.80 9.54
C TYR A 220 -22.41 9.60 9.27
N LEU A 221 -21.25 9.80 8.63
CA LEU A 221 -20.26 8.72 8.45
C LEU A 221 -19.66 8.25 9.78
N GLU A 222 -19.45 9.13 10.77
CA GLU A 222 -18.98 8.77 12.12
C GLU A 222 -19.99 7.94 12.93
N GLN A 223 -21.24 7.84 12.51
CA GLN A 223 -22.20 6.90 13.08
C GLN A 223 -22.03 5.48 12.55
N GLU A 224 -21.41 5.33 11.37
CA GLU A 224 -21.26 4.05 10.70
C GLU A 224 -19.82 3.48 10.82
N TYR A 225 -18.81 4.34 10.98
CA TYR A 225 -17.40 3.96 10.98
C TYR A 225 -16.66 4.45 12.22
N TYR A 226 -15.61 3.74 12.61
CA TYR A 226 -14.84 4.05 13.83
C TYR A 226 -14.16 5.42 13.78
N LEU A 227 -13.58 5.79 12.63
CA LEU A 227 -12.90 7.07 12.44
C LEU A 227 -13.14 7.57 11.02
N VAL A 228 -13.56 8.83 10.90
CA VAL A 228 -13.74 9.48 9.60
C VAL A 228 -12.84 10.70 9.48
N ARG A 229 -12.15 10.83 8.35
CA ARG A 229 -11.40 12.02 7.96
C ARG A 229 -11.90 12.49 6.58
N LEU A 230 -12.23 13.75 6.49
CA LEU A 230 -12.54 14.38 5.22
C LEU A 230 -11.39 15.31 4.85
N LYS A 231 -10.94 15.25 3.60
CA LYS A 231 -9.92 16.13 3.04
C LYS A 231 -10.49 16.75 1.77
N ASP A 232 -10.54 18.06 1.72
CA ASP A 232 -10.98 18.79 0.55
C ASP A 232 -9.73 19.20 -0.26
N GLU A 233 -9.57 18.60 -1.42
CA GLU A 233 -8.55 18.91 -2.43
C GLU A 233 -9.20 19.39 -3.74
N THR A 234 -10.48 19.83 -3.66
CA THR A 234 -11.16 20.36 -4.84
C THR A 234 -10.55 21.69 -5.27
N GLY A 235 -10.30 21.82 -6.58
CA GLY A 235 -10.02 23.12 -7.17
C GLY A 235 -11.33 23.93 -7.33
N SER A 236 -11.25 25.23 -7.26
CA SER A 236 -12.34 26.05 -7.80
C SER A 236 -12.32 25.92 -9.33
N VAL A 237 -13.47 25.67 -9.96
CA VAL A 237 -13.63 26.07 -11.36
C VAL A 237 -13.40 27.59 -11.33
N ARG A 238 -12.27 28.04 -11.84
CA ARG A 238 -12.19 29.43 -12.27
C ARG A 238 -13.25 29.52 -13.36
N GLU A 239 -14.42 30.12 -13.04
CA GLU A 239 -15.22 30.73 -14.10
C GLU A 239 -14.20 31.59 -14.82
N GLU A 240 -13.90 31.27 -16.09
CA GLU A 240 -13.24 32.21 -16.95
C GLU A 240 -14.08 33.49 -16.74
N SER A 241 -13.50 34.50 -16.07
CA SER A 241 -14.26 35.70 -15.76
C SER A 241 -14.81 36.13 -17.11
N GLY A 242 -16.06 36.53 -17.16
CA GLY A 242 -16.64 36.96 -18.43
C GLY A 242 -15.77 38.02 -19.11
N PHE A 243 -14.84 38.59 -18.36
CA PHE A 243 -13.78 39.50 -18.78
C PHE A 243 -12.64 38.76 -19.52
N GLU A 244 -12.19 37.58 -19.07
CA GLU A 244 -11.17 36.79 -19.75
C GLU A 244 -11.67 36.27 -21.10
N ALA A 245 -12.88 35.70 -21.11
CA ALA A 245 -13.54 35.26 -22.35
C ALA A 245 -13.81 36.43 -23.31
N TYR A 246 -14.18 37.60 -22.78
CA TYR A 246 -14.36 38.83 -23.56
C TYR A 246 -13.02 39.30 -24.16
N LEU A 247 -11.95 39.30 -23.38
CA LEU A 247 -10.62 39.70 -23.85
C LEU A 247 -10.07 38.71 -24.90
N GLU A 248 -10.21 37.41 -24.69
CA GLU A 248 -9.80 36.39 -25.68
C GLU A 248 -10.54 36.63 -27.00
N LYS A 249 -11.86 36.79 -26.93
CA LYS A 249 -12.65 37.07 -28.12
C LYS A 249 -12.25 38.39 -28.81
N TYR A 250 -12.01 39.45 -28.03
CA TYR A 250 -11.60 40.74 -28.56
C TYR A 250 -10.24 40.69 -29.25
N ILE A 251 -9.29 39.94 -28.69
CA ILE A 251 -7.94 39.72 -29.29
C ILE A 251 -8.04 38.86 -30.57
N MET A 252 -8.85 37.80 -30.55
CA MET A 252 -9.03 36.93 -31.69
C MET A 252 -9.76 37.65 -32.86
N ASP A 253 -10.69 38.57 -32.56
CA ASP A 253 -11.42 39.37 -33.55
C ASP A 253 -10.61 40.60 -34.04
N SER A 254 -9.42 40.88 -33.52
CA SER A 254 -8.56 41.99 -33.94
C SER A 254 -7.90 41.74 -35.28
N ASP A 255 -7.48 42.82 -35.97
CA ASP A 255 -6.79 42.76 -37.28
C ASP A 255 -5.31 42.39 -37.17
N GLU A 256 -4.81 41.97 -36.01
CA GLU A 256 -3.43 41.56 -35.78
C GLU A 256 -3.11 40.21 -36.42
N THR A 257 -1.81 39.94 -36.60
CA THR A 257 -1.35 38.64 -37.12
C THR A 257 -1.57 37.52 -36.07
N GLU A 258 -1.76 36.29 -36.51
CA GLU A 258 -1.98 35.16 -35.61
C GLU A 258 -0.85 34.98 -34.55
N ASP A 259 0.40 35.21 -34.92
CA ASP A 259 1.53 35.16 -34.01
C ASP A 259 1.43 36.25 -32.93
N MET A 260 1.04 37.48 -33.32
CA MET A 260 0.83 38.60 -32.39
C MET A 260 -0.35 38.32 -31.44
N LYS A 261 -1.45 37.78 -31.92
CA LYS A 261 -2.60 37.37 -31.11
C LYS A 261 -2.23 36.39 -30.03
N GLN A 262 -1.42 35.35 -30.37
CA GLN A 262 -0.94 34.34 -29.43
C GLN A 262 -0.04 34.97 -28.37
N GLU A 263 0.85 35.88 -28.76
CA GLU A 263 1.75 36.55 -27.81
C GLU A 263 1.00 37.46 -26.86
N ILE A 264 0.00 38.20 -27.30
CA ILE A 264 -0.86 39.03 -26.47
C ILE A 264 -1.67 38.17 -25.51
N LEU A 265 -2.26 37.04 -25.99
CA LEU A 265 -2.99 36.11 -25.15
C LEU A 265 -2.11 35.51 -24.04
N ALA A 266 -0.87 35.14 -24.35
CA ALA A 266 0.07 34.62 -23.37
C ALA A 266 0.40 35.68 -22.29
N CYS A 267 0.62 36.93 -22.69
CA CYS A 267 0.86 38.02 -21.75
C CYS A 267 -0.34 38.30 -20.84
N VAL A 268 -1.55 38.31 -21.40
CA VAL A 268 -2.80 38.51 -20.63
C VAL A 268 -3.00 37.37 -19.63
N LYS A 269 -2.85 36.11 -20.03
CA LYS A 269 -2.96 34.96 -19.13
C LYS A 269 -1.92 35.00 -18.02
N ALA A 270 -0.69 35.39 -18.32
CA ALA A 270 0.36 35.55 -17.31
C ALA A 270 0.03 36.68 -16.31
N ALA A 271 -0.52 37.80 -16.75
CA ALA A 271 -0.91 38.91 -15.89
C ALA A 271 -2.09 38.57 -14.97
N LEU A 272 -3.08 37.82 -15.50
CA LEU A 272 -4.27 37.41 -14.75
C LEU A 272 -3.98 36.25 -13.75
N SER A 273 -2.92 35.49 -13.96
CA SER A 273 -2.51 34.43 -13.05
C SER A 273 -1.71 34.92 -11.82
N GLN A 274 -1.32 36.20 -11.78
CA GLN A 274 -0.55 36.79 -10.67
C GLN A 274 -1.42 37.50 -9.61
N ASN A 275 -2.73 37.56 -9.79
CA ASN A 275 -3.71 38.04 -8.83
C ASN A 275 -4.60 36.89 -8.34
#